data_8932333e061cf8565bcf1a200c5c10db
#
_entry.id   8932333e061cf8565bcf1a200c5c10db
#
_cell.length_a   1.000
_cell.length_b   1.000
_cell.length_c   1.000
_cell.angle_alpha   90.00
_cell.angle_beta   90.00
_cell.angle_gamma   90.00
#
_symmetry.space_group_name_H-M   'P 1'
#
loop_
_entity.id
_entity.type
_entity.pdbx_description
1 polymer ?
#
loop_
_entity_poly.entity_id
_entity_poly.type
_entity_poly.pdbx_seq_one_letter_code
_entity_poly.pdbx_strand_id
1 'polypeptide(L)'
;MTLLMVERPDDPTIAGGWVAHVGSANERPGITGIAHLFEHMMFKGTPTVGTKDYKKDIQIIAAQEKLRDEMRKEEAKMRAAWRRGEIEDLQKPENKTARYKELEEQFKGLIAQQREIIVKNEWDRIYTTGGASGMNAFTSTDLTGYFITVPKNKLELWMWMESERLYRPVFREFYAERDVVFEERRMRTESTPLGKFAEAYESMVWTAHPYHWPTVGWPSDIPAISKAQADEFYALYYSPQNITLILVGDFKADDAYAYALKYFTRIPRGKIDPPDVVTMEVEQLAEKRMYAEAEANPQVDVAWHTVPFGHRDVYPLNILAQILSTRTGRLYKGLVLGKQVATEVQAGPDTRKWHGMFYASGEAKEGHTPEEVEQAIYAELERMKNEDVPENELQKVKNNFAAYEFRKLTSNMSILMQLIQSDGLGDWREINTGGAKYQAVTAEDVRRVVNKYFTKENRNVAIYTRKAEKPGADAATTPDLSGLSDEQKSAVKAMMSRLKQEKDAAKLKTALGRMEDAEGKADGPMKAFIQVQKKLVQQRIAELK
;
A
#
# COMPACT_ATOMS: atom_id res chain seq x y z
N MET A 1 -10.72 -1.90 -27.32
CA MET A 1 -9.83 -2.82 -26.59
C MET A 1 -8.60 -3.05 -27.42
N THR A 2 -7.43 -2.88 -26.83
CA THR A 2 -6.13 -3.19 -27.44
C THR A 2 -5.72 -4.60 -27.06
N LEU A 3 -5.00 -5.30 -27.94
CA LEU A 3 -4.40 -6.60 -27.64
C LEU A 3 -2.91 -6.52 -27.99
N LEU A 4 -2.05 -6.71 -26.99
CA LEU A 4 -0.60 -6.80 -27.12
C LEU A 4 -0.18 -8.27 -27.01
N MET A 5 0.66 -8.74 -27.91
CA MET A 5 1.09 -10.13 -27.97
C MET A 5 2.60 -10.23 -28.15
N VAL A 6 3.25 -11.09 -27.36
CA VAL A 6 4.68 -11.42 -27.49
C VAL A 6 4.82 -12.95 -27.51
N GLU A 7 5.11 -13.50 -28.70
CA GLU A 7 5.34 -14.94 -28.87
C GLU A 7 6.71 -15.33 -28.30
N ARG A 8 6.75 -16.34 -27.45
CA ARG A 8 7.96 -16.88 -26.84
C ARG A 8 7.85 -18.42 -26.72
N PRO A 9 8.24 -19.16 -27.74
CA PRO A 9 8.05 -20.62 -27.79
C PRO A 9 8.98 -21.41 -26.86
N ASP A 10 9.98 -20.75 -26.26
CA ASP A 10 10.99 -21.41 -25.42
C ASP A 10 10.48 -21.77 -24.00
N ASP A 11 9.34 -21.22 -23.58
CA ASP A 11 8.72 -21.45 -22.26
C ASP A 11 7.29 -21.94 -22.48
N PRO A 12 6.93 -23.20 -22.07
CA PRO A 12 5.61 -23.80 -22.33
C PRO A 12 4.46 -23.17 -21.54
N THR A 13 4.63 -21.95 -21.07
CA THR A 13 3.63 -21.17 -20.32
C THR A 13 3.26 -19.88 -21.04
N ILE A 14 2.12 -19.33 -20.65
CA ILE A 14 1.64 -18.02 -21.11
C ILE A 14 1.39 -17.17 -19.86
N ALA A 15 2.10 -16.05 -19.75
CA ALA A 15 1.71 -14.98 -18.85
C ALA A 15 0.63 -14.14 -19.54
N GLY A 16 -0.58 -14.23 -19.03
CA GLY A 16 -1.74 -13.48 -19.50
C GLY A 16 -2.15 -12.41 -18.49
N GLY A 17 -2.46 -11.24 -18.97
CA GLY A 17 -2.93 -10.15 -18.10
C GLY A 17 -3.70 -9.10 -18.89
N TRP A 18 -4.22 -8.15 -18.17
CA TRP A 18 -4.82 -6.96 -18.75
C TRP A 18 -4.70 -5.78 -17.78
N VAL A 19 -4.71 -4.60 -18.34
CA VAL A 19 -4.70 -3.34 -17.61
C VAL A 19 -5.96 -2.55 -17.93
N ALA A 20 -6.61 -2.09 -16.88
CA ALA A 20 -7.61 -1.03 -16.97
C ALA A 20 -6.90 0.31 -16.70
N HIS A 21 -7.07 1.28 -17.60
CA HIS A 21 -6.46 2.61 -17.48
C HIS A 21 -7.26 3.45 -16.47
N VAL A 22 -7.30 2.96 -15.25
CA VAL A 22 -8.02 3.56 -14.11
C VAL A 22 -7.33 3.20 -12.80
N GLY A 23 -7.12 4.19 -11.97
CA GLY A 23 -6.58 4.07 -10.63
C GLY A 23 -7.20 5.09 -9.69
N SER A 24 -6.59 5.32 -8.54
CA SER A 24 -7.14 6.25 -7.55
C SER A 24 -7.24 7.68 -8.04
N ALA A 25 -6.42 8.11 -9.01
CA ALA A 25 -6.51 9.45 -9.60
C ALA A 25 -7.84 9.72 -10.36
N ASN A 26 -8.54 8.66 -10.76
CA ASN A 26 -9.83 8.76 -11.44
C ASN A 26 -11.02 8.80 -10.48
N GLU A 27 -10.77 8.74 -9.19
CA GLU A 27 -11.77 8.81 -8.14
C GLU A 27 -12.20 10.26 -7.86
N ARG A 28 -13.14 10.42 -6.95
CA ARG A 28 -13.59 11.73 -6.46
C ARG A 28 -13.84 11.66 -4.96
N PRO A 29 -13.82 12.80 -4.25
CA PRO A 29 -14.20 12.84 -2.83
C PRO A 29 -15.55 12.13 -2.58
N GLY A 30 -15.59 11.32 -1.53
CA GLY A 30 -16.75 10.52 -1.13
C GLY A 30 -16.77 9.10 -1.69
N ILE A 31 -15.87 8.76 -2.64
CA ILE A 31 -15.70 7.40 -3.17
C ILE A 31 -14.23 7.00 -3.33
N THR A 32 -13.32 7.66 -2.61
CA THR A 32 -11.90 7.27 -2.65
C THR A 32 -11.72 5.85 -2.14
N GLY A 33 -10.86 5.08 -2.79
CA GLY A 33 -10.67 3.64 -2.57
C GLY A 33 -11.55 2.74 -3.44
N ILE A 34 -12.41 3.30 -4.31
CA ILE A 34 -13.28 2.50 -5.17
C ILE A 34 -12.49 1.73 -6.23
N ALA A 35 -11.38 2.28 -6.76
CA ALA A 35 -10.53 1.57 -7.72
C ALA A 35 -9.89 0.33 -7.08
N HIS A 36 -9.39 0.45 -5.85
CA HIS A 36 -8.85 -0.67 -5.08
C HIS A 36 -9.95 -1.68 -4.71
N LEU A 37 -11.15 -1.22 -4.34
CA LEU A 37 -12.28 -2.12 -4.12
C LEU A 37 -12.60 -2.94 -5.38
N PHE A 38 -12.49 -2.35 -6.58
CA PHE A 38 -12.69 -3.09 -7.84
C PHE A 38 -11.62 -4.13 -8.10
N GLU A 39 -10.38 -3.91 -7.70
CA GLU A 39 -9.36 -4.95 -7.72
C GLU A 39 -9.87 -6.23 -7.06
N HIS A 40 -10.46 -6.12 -5.86
CA HIS A 40 -11.05 -7.24 -5.13
C HIS A 40 -12.33 -7.78 -5.79
N MET A 41 -13.21 -6.89 -6.22
CA MET A 41 -14.53 -7.27 -6.74
C MET A 41 -14.47 -8.05 -8.04
N MET A 42 -13.41 -7.88 -8.85
CA MET A 42 -13.25 -8.60 -10.11
C MET A 42 -12.99 -10.11 -9.94
N PHE A 43 -12.74 -10.60 -8.73
CA PHE A 43 -12.59 -12.02 -8.41
C PHE A 43 -13.86 -12.67 -7.84
N LYS A 44 -14.95 -11.91 -7.69
CA LYS A 44 -16.22 -12.41 -7.10
C LYS A 44 -17.07 -13.26 -8.03
N GLY A 45 -16.69 -13.34 -9.30
CA GLY A 45 -17.26 -14.24 -10.29
C GLY A 45 -18.32 -13.61 -11.18
N THR A 46 -19.11 -14.46 -11.82
CA THR A 46 -20.03 -14.15 -12.91
C THR A 46 -21.38 -14.87 -12.70
N PRO A 47 -22.37 -14.76 -13.59
CA PRO A 47 -23.59 -15.57 -13.50
C PRO A 47 -23.37 -17.08 -13.44
N THR A 48 -22.23 -17.56 -13.98
CA THR A 48 -21.92 -18.99 -14.11
C THR A 48 -20.81 -19.48 -13.18
N VAL A 49 -20.08 -18.56 -12.54
CA VAL A 49 -18.96 -18.86 -11.63
C VAL A 49 -19.17 -18.12 -10.31
N GLY A 50 -19.00 -18.80 -9.19
CA GLY A 50 -19.07 -18.22 -7.85
C GLY A 50 -20.42 -18.37 -7.16
N THR A 51 -21.41 -19.02 -7.77
CA THR A 51 -22.72 -19.29 -7.14
C THR A 51 -23.35 -20.57 -7.63
N LYS A 52 -24.09 -21.24 -6.76
CA LYS A 52 -24.93 -22.40 -7.09
C LYS A 52 -26.29 -22.02 -7.70
N ASP A 53 -26.76 -20.82 -7.43
CA ASP A 53 -28.06 -20.31 -7.87
C ASP A 53 -27.99 -18.80 -8.15
N TYR A 54 -27.73 -18.45 -9.40
CA TYR A 54 -27.63 -17.06 -9.84
C TYR A 54 -28.94 -16.28 -9.67
N LYS A 55 -30.09 -16.90 -9.88
CA LYS A 55 -31.38 -16.20 -9.75
C LYS A 55 -31.63 -15.79 -8.31
N LYS A 56 -31.43 -16.71 -7.37
CA LYS A 56 -31.52 -16.41 -5.93
C LYS A 56 -30.48 -15.39 -5.48
N ASP A 57 -29.26 -15.49 -6.00
CA ASP A 57 -28.17 -14.57 -5.70
C ASP A 57 -28.51 -13.11 -6.04
N ILE A 58 -29.02 -12.86 -7.26
CA ILE A 58 -29.46 -11.51 -7.68
C ILE A 58 -30.62 -10.99 -6.84
N GLN A 59 -31.55 -11.85 -6.43
CA GLN A 59 -32.64 -11.43 -5.54
C GLN A 59 -32.12 -11.00 -4.17
N ILE A 60 -31.18 -11.74 -3.62
CA ILE A 60 -30.53 -11.39 -2.34
C ILE A 60 -29.76 -10.07 -2.46
N ILE A 61 -28.97 -9.90 -3.52
CA ILE A 61 -28.24 -8.64 -3.78
C ILE A 61 -29.22 -7.46 -3.85
N ALA A 62 -30.33 -7.59 -4.58
CA ALA A 62 -31.35 -6.54 -4.66
C ALA A 62 -31.99 -6.23 -3.29
N ALA A 63 -32.25 -7.26 -2.46
CA ALA A 63 -32.74 -7.06 -1.11
C ALA A 63 -31.72 -6.38 -0.20
N GLN A 64 -30.45 -6.73 -0.32
CA GLN A 64 -29.35 -6.07 0.37
C GLN A 64 -29.29 -4.56 0.02
N GLU A 65 -29.39 -4.21 -1.27
CA GLU A 65 -29.39 -2.82 -1.70
C GLU A 65 -30.55 -2.02 -1.10
N LYS A 66 -31.75 -2.59 -1.10
CA LYS A 66 -32.91 -1.93 -0.50
C LYS A 66 -32.71 -1.66 1.00
N LEU A 67 -32.15 -2.61 1.74
CA LEU A 67 -31.84 -2.38 3.16
C LEU A 67 -30.74 -1.33 3.33
N ARG A 68 -29.71 -1.33 2.49
CA ARG A 68 -28.64 -0.33 2.53
C ARG A 68 -29.14 1.08 2.23
N ASP A 69 -30.14 1.23 1.34
CA ASP A 69 -30.79 2.52 1.12
C ASP A 69 -31.46 3.06 2.38
N GLU A 70 -32.17 2.20 3.12
CA GLU A 70 -32.77 2.58 4.40
C GLU A 70 -31.70 2.89 5.46
N MET A 71 -30.64 2.10 5.53
CA MET A 71 -29.51 2.34 6.45
C MET A 71 -28.83 3.69 6.15
N ARG A 72 -28.64 4.06 4.88
CA ARG A 72 -28.07 5.38 4.49
C ARG A 72 -28.93 6.55 4.97
N LYS A 73 -30.24 6.41 5.03
CA LYS A 73 -31.13 7.43 5.62
C LYS A 73 -30.88 7.62 7.12
N GLU A 74 -30.66 6.52 7.84
CA GLU A 74 -30.32 6.59 9.27
C GLU A 74 -28.89 7.13 9.49
N GLU A 75 -27.93 6.72 8.66
CA GLU A 75 -26.56 7.25 8.65
C GLU A 75 -26.56 8.78 8.43
N ALA A 76 -27.44 9.29 7.58
CA ALA A 76 -27.59 10.74 7.38
C ALA A 76 -28.09 11.45 8.65
N LYS A 77 -29.01 10.83 9.41
CA LYS A 77 -29.47 11.36 10.71
C LYS A 77 -28.33 11.38 11.73
N MET A 78 -27.58 10.27 11.83
CA MET A 78 -26.42 10.18 12.74
C MET A 78 -25.35 11.20 12.38
N ARG A 79 -25.07 11.39 11.08
CA ARG A 79 -24.12 12.40 10.59
C ARG A 79 -24.58 13.83 10.90
N ALA A 80 -25.89 14.10 10.83
CA ALA A 80 -26.45 15.39 11.24
C ALA A 80 -26.31 15.61 12.76
N ALA A 81 -26.53 14.59 13.58
CA ALA A 81 -26.32 14.65 15.03
C ALA A 81 -24.84 14.88 15.39
N TRP A 82 -23.92 14.21 14.69
CA TRP A 82 -22.48 14.46 14.83
C TRP A 82 -22.10 15.90 14.51
N ARG A 83 -22.63 16.47 13.41
CA ARG A 83 -22.39 17.89 13.05
C ARG A 83 -22.88 18.88 14.11
N ARG A 84 -23.89 18.51 14.90
CA ARG A 84 -24.40 19.32 16.01
C ARG A 84 -23.67 19.06 17.33
N GLY A 85 -22.71 18.12 17.36
CA GLY A 85 -21.98 17.75 18.57
C GLY A 85 -22.80 16.90 19.54
N GLU A 86 -23.91 16.31 19.11
CA GLU A 86 -24.77 15.44 19.93
C GLU A 86 -24.17 14.04 20.10
N ILE A 87 -23.32 13.63 19.15
CA ILE A 87 -22.53 12.39 19.20
C ILE A 87 -21.11 12.70 18.76
N GLU A 88 -20.13 12.02 19.38
CA GLU A 88 -18.71 12.23 19.08
C GLU A 88 -18.17 11.29 17.99
N ASP A 89 -18.72 10.10 17.90
CA ASP A 89 -18.25 9.04 17.02
C ASP A 89 -19.41 8.32 16.34
N LEU A 90 -19.41 8.36 15.00
CA LEU A 90 -20.45 7.72 14.18
C LEU A 90 -20.41 6.19 14.21
N GLN A 91 -19.28 5.59 14.55
CA GLN A 91 -19.10 4.14 14.49
C GLN A 91 -19.43 3.44 15.82
N LYS A 92 -19.49 4.18 16.91
CA LYS A 92 -19.80 3.59 18.22
C LYS A 92 -21.21 3.00 18.24
N PRO A 93 -21.39 1.76 18.73
CA PRO A 93 -22.68 1.08 18.77
C PRO A 93 -23.79 1.85 19.53
N GLU A 94 -23.41 2.59 20.58
CA GLU A 94 -24.33 3.41 21.37
C GLU A 94 -24.93 4.58 20.57
N ASN A 95 -24.21 5.09 19.59
CA ASN A 95 -24.62 6.22 18.75
C ASN A 95 -25.50 5.80 17.55
N LYS A 96 -25.63 4.49 17.31
CA LYS A 96 -26.52 3.97 16.26
C LYS A 96 -27.98 4.10 16.67
N THR A 97 -28.82 4.60 15.76
CA THR A 97 -30.29 4.65 16.00
C THR A 97 -30.87 3.25 16.17
N ALA A 98 -32.00 3.14 16.89
CA ALA A 98 -32.69 1.84 17.03
C ALA A 98 -33.06 1.24 15.66
N ARG A 99 -33.51 2.08 14.71
CA ARG A 99 -33.85 1.65 13.36
C ARG A 99 -32.61 1.17 12.59
N TYR A 100 -31.47 1.82 12.75
CA TYR A 100 -30.21 1.35 12.12
C TYR A 100 -29.83 -0.05 12.62
N LYS A 101 -29.90 -0.29 13.92
CA LYS A 101 -29.59 -1.60 14.53
C LYS A 101 -30.51 -2.71 14.00
N GLU A 102 -31.80 -2.43 13.87
CA GLU A 102 -32.78 -3.37 13.29
C GLU A 102 -32.43 -3.71 11.83
N LEU A 103 -32.14 -2.70 11.01
CA LEU A 103 -31.74 -2.88 9.61
C LEU A 103 -30.42 -3.64 9.48
N GLU A 104 -29.47 -3.39 10.37
CA GLU A 104 -28.18 -4.10 10.42
C GLU A 104 -28.38 -5.60 10.69
N GLU A 105 -29.28 -5.99 11.58
CA GLU A 105 -29.58 -7.41 11.82
C GLU A 105 -30.30 -8.07 10.62
N GLN A 106 -31.23 -7.38 9.99
CA GLN A 106 -31.85 -7.87 8.75
C GLN A 106 -30.81 -8.05 7.64
N PHE A 107 -29.88 -7.13 7.50
CA PHE A 107 -28.81 -7.18 6.54
C PHE A 107 -27.84 -8.36 6.78
N LYS A 108 -27.46 -8.62 8.03
CA LYS A 108 -26.68 -9.81 8.41
C LYS A 108 -27.41 -11.11 8.04
N GLY A 109 -28.73 -11.15 8.19
CA GLY A 109 -29.54 -12.29 7.76
C GLY A 109 -29.46 -12.55 6.25
N LEU A 110 -29.47 -11.51 5.42
CA LEU A 110 -29.30 -11.64 3.96
C LEU A 110 -27.88 -12.07 3.59
N ILE A 111 -26.85 -11.59 4.29
CA ILE A 111 -25.47 -12.08 4.09
C ILE A 111 -25.38 -13.57 4.39
N ALA A 112 -25.98 -14.04 5.48
CA ALA A 112 -25.99 -15.46 5.82
C ALA A 112 -26.68 -16.31 4.73
N GLN A 113 -27.83 -15.88 4.23
CA GLN A 113 -28.53 -16.55 3.13
C GLN A 113 -27.71 -16.58 1.84
N GLN A 114 -26.99 -15.50 1.52
CA GLN A 114 -26.13 -15.44 0.34
C GLN A 114 -24.96 -16.43 0.45
N ARG A 115 -24.34 -16.54 1.62
CA ARG A 115 -23.22 -17.47 1.88
C ARG A 115 -23.56 -18.94 1.66
N GLU A 116 -24.82 -19.35 1.79
CA GLU A 116 -25.27 -20.73 1.53
C GLU A 116 -25.17 -21.12 0.05
N ILE A 117 -25.34 -20.15 -0.84
CA ILE A 117 -25.33 -20.37 -2.30
C ILE A 117 -24.01 -19.98 -2.96
N ILE A 118 -23.15 -19.24 -2.30
CA ILE A 118 -21.82 -18.88 -2.84
C ILE A 118 -20.91 -20.10 -2.91
N VAL A 119 -20.19 -20.23 -4.01
CA VAL A 119 -19.08 -21.16 -4.19
C VAL A 119 -17.79 -20.37 -4.00
N LYS A 120 -17.25 -20.43 -2.77
CA LYS A 120 -16.04 -19.67 -2.42
C LYS A 120 -14.85 -20.07 -3.29
N ASN A 121 -14.07 -19.07 -3.68
CA ASN A 121 -12.81 -19.22 -4.42
C ASN A 121 -12.96 -20.04 -5.71
N GLU A 122 -14.17 -20.09 -6.30
CA GLU A 122 -14.40 -20.89 -7.51
C GLU A 122 -13.58 -20.36 -8.69
N TRP A 123 -13.40 -19.04 -8.78
CA TRP A 123 -12.58 -18.39 -9.78
C TRP A 123 -11.13 -18.91 -9.73
N ASP A 124 -10.50 -18.86 -8.57
CA ASP A 124 -9.15 -19.38 -8.33
C ASP A 124 -9.08 -20.90 -8.56
N ARG A 125 -10.06 -21.65 -8.08
CA ARG A 125 -10.12 -23.11 -8.23
C ARG A 125 -10.15 -23.55 -9.69
N ILE A 126 -10.88 -22.84 -10.57
CA ILE A 126 -10.93 -23.18 -12.00
C ILE A 126 -9.53 -23.03 -12.60
N TYR A 127 -8.85 -21.94 -12.30
CA TYR A 127 -7.49 -21.69 -12.79
C TYR A 127 -6.47 -22.67 -12.22
N THR A 128 -6.45 -22.88 -10.91
CA THR A 128 -5.47 -23.77 -10.26
C THR A 128 -5.66 -25.22 -10.67
N THR A 129 -6.92 -25.69 -10.83
CA THR A 129 -7.20 -27.03 -11.39
C THR A 129 -6.73 -27.13 -12.86
N GLY A 130 -6.75 -26.04 -13.61
CA GLY A 130 -6.20 -25.93 -14.96
C GLY A 130 -4.66 -25.90 -15.01
N GLY A 131 -3.96 -25.87 -13.87
CA GLY A 131 -2.50 -25.79 -13.79
C GLY A 131 -1.96 -24.36 -13.83
N ALA A 132 -2.81 -23.35 -13.66
CA ALA A 132 -2.39 -21.96 -13.58
C ALA A 132 -1.76 -21.62 -12.22
N SER A 133 -0.95 -20.57 -12.19
CA SER A 133 -0.26 -20.10 -10.99
C SER A 133 -0.03 -18.59 -11.00
N GLY A 134 0.22 -18.00 -9.83
CA GLY A 134 0.59 -16.60 -9.70
C GLY A 134 -0.52 -15.62 -10.05
N MET A 135 -1.82 -16.03 -9.91
CA MET A 135 -2.95 -15.11 -10.09
C MET A 135 -2.88 -13.99 -9.07
N ASN A 136 -2.88 -12.76 -9.56
CA ASN A 136 -2.88 -11.58 -8.69
C ASN A 136 -3.41 -10.35 -9.43
N ALA A 137 -3.56 -9.27 -8.70
CA ALA A 137 -3.88 -7.95 -9.23
C ALA A 137 -3.19 -6.87 -8.38
N PHE A 138 -3.17 -5.66 -8.88
CA PHE A 138 -2.72 -4.49 -8.12
C PHE A 138 -3.39 -3.22 -8.64
N THR A 139 -3.58 -2.27 -7.76
CA THR A 139 -4.08 -0.93 -8.07
C THR A 139 -3.02 0.11 -7.71
N SER A 140 -2.80 1.03 -8.61
CA SER A 140 -1.97 2.22 -8.38
C SER A 140 -2.80 3.50 -8.53
N THR A 141 -2.12 4.64 -8.55
CA THR A 141 -2.78 5.93 -8.80
C THR A 141 -3.40 6.02 -10.20
N ASP A 142 -2.83 5.33 -11.20
CA ASP A 142 -3.16 5.56 -12.61
C ASP A 142 -3.70 4.33 -13.34
N LEU A 143 -3.51 3.14 -12.78
CA LEU A 143 -3.90 1.90 -13.44
C LEU A 143 -4.26 0.79 -12.44
N THR A 144 -5.05 -0.16 -12.91
CA THR A 144 -5.32 -1.42 -12.23
C THR A 144 -4.95 -2.58 -13.15
N GLY A 145 -4.02 -3.43 -12.70
CA GLY A 145 -3.50 -4.55 -13.47
C GLY A 145 -3.93 -5.89 -12.90
N TYR A 146 -4.25 -6.85 -13.79
CA TYR A 146 -4.62 -8.23 -13.45
C TYR A 146 -3.77 -9.18 -14.24
N PHE A 147 -3.26 -10.25 -13.61
CA PHE A 147 -2.34 -11.16 -14.28
C PHE A 147 -2.35 -12.56 -13.68
N ILE A 148 -1.93 -13.52 -14.49
CA ILE A 148 -1.82 -14.94 -14.14
C ILE A 148 -0.88 -15.63 -15.14
N THR A 149 -0.25 -16.72 -14.73
CA THR A 149 0.45 -17.64 -15.62
C THR A 149 -0.38 -18.90 -15.84
N VAL A 150 -0.62 -19.27 -17.08
CA VAL A 150 -1.33 -20.48 -17.47
C VAL A 150 -0.43 -21.39 -18.33
N PRO A 151 -0.62 -22.74 -18.32
CA PRO A 151 -0.02 -23.60 -19.30
C PRO A 151 -0.46 -23.23 -20.73
N LYS A 152 0.39 -23.40 -21.74
CA LYS A 152 0.09 -23.02 -23.14
C LYS A 152 -1.21 -23.59 -23.69
N ASN A 153 -1.57 -24.83 -23.29
CA ASN A 153 -2.82 -25.48 -23.70
C ASN A 153 -4.06 -24.95 -22.97
N LYS A 154 -3.92 -23.93 -22.13
CA LYS A 154 -5.00 -23.27 -21.38
C LYS A 154 -5.27 -21.82 -21.83
N LEU A 155 -4.73 -21.42 -22.98
CA LEU A 155 -4.98 -20.09 -23.55
C LEU A 155 -6.49 -19.83 -23.72
N GLU A 156 -7.24 -20.79 -24.26
CA GLU A 156 -8.69 -20.62 -24.43
C GLU A 156 -9.44 -20.50 -23.10
N LEU A 157 -9.01 -21.24 -22.06
CA LEU A 157 -9.54 -21.08 -20.70
C LEU A 157 -9.33 -19.66 -20.20
N TRP A 158 -8.13 -19.10 -20.37
CA TRP A 158 -7.81 -17.72 -19.97
C TRP A 158 -8.71 -16.73 -20.71
N MET A 159 -8.84 -16.86 -22.05
CA MET A 159 -9.68 -15.98 -22.86
C MET A 159 -11.14 -16.01 -22.41
N TRP A 160 -11.66 -17.20 -22.09
CA TRP A 160 -13.02 -17.35 -21.60
C TRP A 160 -13.19 -16.70 -20.22
N MET A 161 -12.35 -17.05 -19.26
CA MET A 161 -12.43 -16.55 -17.89
C MET A 161 -12.32 -15.01 -17.85
N GLU A 162 -11.29 -14.45 -18.46
CA GLU A 162 -11.07 -13.00 -18.43
C GLU A 162 -12.19 -12.23 -19.15
N SER A 163 -12.66 -12.76 -20.28
CA SER A 163 -13.80 -12.14 -20.98
C SER A 163 -15.12 -12.24 -20.20
N GLU A 164 -15.38 -13.33 -19.45
CA GLU A 164 -16.60 -13.48 -18.63
C GLU A 164 -16.64 -12.42 -17.52
N ARG A 165 -15.54 -12.21 -16.78
CA ARG A 165 -15.52 -11.21 -15.69
C ARG A 165 -15.58 -9.77 -16.20
N LEU A 166 -15.16 -9.51 -17.45
CA LEU A 166 -15.30 -8.20 -18.11
C LEU A 166 -16.67 -8.01 -18.77
N TYR A 167 -17.35 -9.10 -19.15
CA TYR A 167 -18.65 -9.02 -19.81
C TYR A 167 -19.81 -8.92 -18.83
N ARG A 168 -19.82 -9.77 -17.81
CA ARG A 168 -20.92 -9.87 -16.84
C ARG A 168 -20.41 -10.18 -15.43
N PRO A 169 -19.66 -9.27 -14.80
CA PRO A 169 -19.27 -9.46 -13.41
C PRO A 169 -20.52 -9.43 -12.52
N VAL A 170 -20.46 -10.20 -11.45
CA VAL A 170 -21.48 -10.12 -10.39
C VAL A 170 -20.80 -9.72 -9.10
N PHE A 171 -21.09 -8.52 -8.64
CA PHE A 171 -20.47 -7.95 -7.42
C PHE A 171 -21.13 -8.52 -6.17
N ARG A 172 -20.90 -9.82 -5.94
CA ARG A 172 -21.33 -10.56 -4.75
C ARG A 172 -20.59 -10.10 -3.54
N GLU A 173 -21.22 -10.20 -2.38
CA GLU A 173 -20.57 -9.85 -1.12
C GLU A 173 -19.98 -8.44 -1.12
N PHE A 174 -20.52 -7.51 -1.92
CA PHE A 174 -19.98 -6.18 -2.12
C PHE A 174 -19.64 -5.47 -0.80
N TYR A 175 -20.58 -5.46 0.14
CA TYR A 175 -20.40 -4.79 1.42
C TYR A 175 -19.44 -5.54 2.35
N ALA A 176 -19.40 -6.87 2.29
CA ALA A 176 -18.42 -7.64 3.03
C ALA A 176 -17.01 -7.41 2.50
N GLU A 177 -16.83 -7.31 1.19
CA GLU A 177 -15.53 -7.03 0.58
C GLU A 177 -15.07 -5.59 0.83
N ARG A 178 -15.99 -4.65 0.81
CA ARG A 178 -15.71 -3.27 1.23
C ARG A 178 -15.18 -3.20 2.67
N ASP A 179 -15.75 -4.00 3.58
CA ASP A 179 -15.28 -4.10 4.96
C ASP A 179 -13.89 -4.78 5.03
N VAL A 180 -13.59 -5.75 4.15
CA VAL A 180 -12.25 -6.34 4.01
C VAL A 180 -11.22 -5.28 3.58
N VAL A 181 -11.54 -4.48 2.55
CA VAL A 181 -10.68 -3.36 2.11
C VAL A 181 -10.46 -2.35 3.23
N PHE A 182 -11.49 -2.07 4.03
CA PHE A 182 -11.37 -1.18 5.19
C PHE A 182 -10.44 -1.74 6.26
N GLU A 183 -10.52 -3.05 6.56
CA GLU A 183 -9.59 -3.71 7.50
C GLU A 183 -8.17 -3.78 6.94
N GLU A 184 -8.00 -3.99 5.64
CA GLU A 184 -6.70 -3.92 4.99
C GLU A 184 -6.06 -2.53 5.14
N ARG A 185 -6.85 -1.47 4.93
CA ARG A 185 -6.40 -0.11 5.22
C ARG A 185 -5.93 0.04 6.66
N ARG A 186 -6.72 -0.47 7.64
CA ARG A 186 -6.34 -0.41 9.05
C ARG A 186 -5.02 -1.12 9.30
N MET A 187 -4.82 -2.29 8.71
CA MET A 187 -3.57 -3.04 8.84
C MET A 187 -2.37 -2.34 8.20
N ARG A 188 -2.53 -1.79 7.01
CA ARG A 188 -1.43 -1.17 6.25
C ARG A 188 -1.09 0.24 6.73
N THR A 189 -2.09 1.03 7.10
CA THR A 189 -1.91 2.45 7.41
C THR A 189 -1.98 2.72 8.92
N GLU A 190 -2.99 2.19 9.63
CA GLU A 190 -3.25 2.60 11.00
C GLU A 190 -2.44 1.80 12.03
N SER A 191 -2.12 0.54 11.71
CA SER A 191 -1.37 -0.35 12.60
C SER A 191 0.15 -0.28 12.42
N THR A 192 0.65 0.50 11.46
CA THR A 192 2.08 0.71 11.23
C THR A 192 2.55 2.01 11.89
N PRO A 193 3.76 2.06 12.47
CA PRO A 193 4.23 3.25 13.20
C PRO A 193 4.23 4.54 12.39
N LEU A 194 4.54 4.47 11.09
CA LEU A 194 4.62 5.63 10.19
C LEU A 194 3.43 5.74 9.22
N GLY A 195 2.54 4.75 9.13
CA GLY A 195 1.54 4.69 8.08
C GLY A 195 0.64 5.92 7.96
N LYS A 196 0.11 6.42 9.09
CA LYS A 196 -0.71 7.65 9.11
C LYS A 196 0.11 8.89 8.75
N PHE A 197 1.36 8.93 9.14
CA PHE A 197 2.24 10.06 8.84
C PHE A 197 2.67 10.05 7.38
N ALA A 198 2.97 8.88 6.81
CA ALA A 198 3.27 8.74 5.39
C ALA A 198 2.08 9.14 4.52
N GLU A 199 0.85 8.75 4.90
CA GLU A 199 -0.38 9.18 4.24
C GLU A 199 -0.57 10.71 4.32
N ALA A 200 -0.36 11.30 5.50
CA ALA A 200 -0.44 12.76 5.68
C ALA A 200 0.65 13.49 4.87
N TYR A 201 1.85 12.93 4.81
CA TYR A 201 2.95 13.47 4.03
C TYR A 201 2.65 13.44 2.53
N GLU A 202 2.21 12.29 1.99
CA GLU A 202 1.84 12.20 0.57
C GLU A 202 0.70 13.15 0.21
N SER A 203 -0.30 13.27 1.08
CA SER A 203 -1.38 14.25 0.93
C SER A 203 -0.89 15.70 0.98
N MET A 204 0.15 16.01 1.75
CA MET A 204 0.78 17.34 1.80
C MET A 204 1.55 17.66 0.51
N VAL A 205 2.21 16.67 -0.08
CA VAL A 205 2.98 16.85 -1.32
C VAL A 205 2.08 17.40 -2.42
N TRP A 206 0.92 16.83 -2.63
CA TRP A 206 -0.02 17.17 -3.69
C TRP A 206 -1.11 18.14 -3.17
N THR A 207 -1.24 19.30 -3.78
CA THR A 207 -2.23 20.31 -3.37
C THR A 207 -3.53 20.20 -4.16
N ALA A 208 -3.44 20.11 -5.48
CA ALA A 208 -4.60 20.14 -6.37
C ALA A 208 -4.83 18.80 -7.08
N HIS A 209 -3.78 18.11 -7.45
CA HIS A 209 -3.89 16.88 -8.22
C HIS A 209 -4.51 15.74 -7.39
N PRO A 210 -5.34 14.87 -7.99
CA PRO A 210 -5.94 13.70 -7.30
C PRO A 210 -4.95 12.71 -6.65
N TYR A 211 -3.66 12.85 -6.87
CA TYR A 211 -2.63 12.06 -6.17
C TYR A 211 -2.53 12.34 -4.67
N HIS A 212 -3.27 13.34 -4.15
CA HIS A 212 -3.24 13.66 -2.72
C HIS A 212 -4.06 12.70 -1.84
N TRP A 213 -4.93 11.85 -2.39
CA TRP A 213 -5.59 10.81 -1.59
C TRP A 213 -4.93 9.44 -1.76
N PRO A 214 -4.97 8.61 -0.71
CA PRO A 214 -4.35 7.29 -0.74
C PRO A 214 -5.09 6.35 -1.70
N THR A 215 -4.34 5.49 -2.39
CA THR A 215 -4.93 4.49 -3.31
C THR A 215 -5.93 3.56 -2.61
N VAL A 216 -5.72 3.25 -1.33
CA VAL A 216 -6.67 2.46 -0.54
C VAL A 216 -7.94 3.24 -0.18
N GLY A 217 -7.95 4.56 -0.34
CA GLY A 217 -9.06 5.45 0.00
C GLY A 217 -9.05 6.00 1.42
N TRP A 218 -9.78 7.09 1.65
CA TRP A 218 -9.93 7.68 2.98
C TRP A 218 -10.81 6.82 3.89
N PRO A 219 -10.57 6.79 5.21
CA PRO A 219 -11.34 5.99 6.15
C PRO A 219 -12.81 6.39 6.25
N SER A 220 -13.16 7.62 5.87
CA SER A 220 -14.55 8.09 5.80
C SER A 220 -15.28 7.64 4.54
N ASP A 221 -14.56 7.46 3.44
CA ASP A 221 -15.12 7.22 2.12
C ASP A 221 -15.40 5.73 1.89
N ILE A 222 -14.44 4.86 2.23
CA ILE A 222 -14.58 3.41 1.99
C ILE A 222 -15.91 2.86 2.52
N PRO A 223 -16.31 3.09 3.79
CA PRO A 223 -17.59 2.60 4.31
C PRO A 223 -18.81 3.23 3.64
N ALA A 224 -18.64 4.41 3.01
CA ALA A 224 -19.72 5.14 2.36
C ALA A 224 -19.97 4.71 0.91
N ILE A 225 -19.01 4.04 0.25
CA ILE A 225 -19.15 3.57 -1.13
C ILE A 225 -20.39 2.68 -1.25
N SER A 226 -21.28 3.05 -2.17
CA SER A 226 -22.50 2.30 -2.50
C SER A 226 -22.29 1.42 -3.73
N LYS A 227 -23.09 0.37 -3.84
CA LYS A 227 -23.08 -0.49 -5.04
C LYS A 227 -23.46 0.30 -6.30
N ALA A 228 -24.39 1.26 -6.21
CA ALA A 228 -24.76 2.11 -7.34
C ALA A 228 -23.55 2.92 -7.86
N GLN A 229 -22.75 3.51 -6.97
CA GLN A 229 -21.52 4.20 -7.35
C GLN A 229 -20.47 3.24 -7.94
N ALA A 230 -20.42 2.01 -7.43
CA ALA A 230 -19.56 0.97 -7.99
C ALA A 230 -20.03 0.57 -9.40
N ASP A 231 -21.32 0.37 -9.63
CA ASP A 231 -21.86 0.05 -10.94
C ASP A 231 -21.57 1.18 -11.97
N GLU A 232 -21.69 2.44 -11.57
CA GLU A 232 -21.31 3.60 -12.39
C GLU A 232 -19.81 3.61 -12.72
N PHE A 233 -18.96 3.40 -11.72
CA PHE A 233 -17.50 3.36 -11.89
C PHE A 233 -17.09 2.23 -12.83
N TYR A 234 -17.66 1.04 -12.66
CA TYR A 234 -17.42 -0.09 -13.55
C TYR A 234 -17.83 0.22 -14.98
N ALA A 235 -19.05 0.69 -15.19
CA ALA A 235 -19.58 0.99 -16.52
C ALA A 235 -18.74 2.03 -17.27
N LEU A 236 -18.09 2.96 -16.53
CA LEU A 236 -17.25 4.00 -17.09
C LEU A 236 -15.84 3.50 -17.39
N TYR A 237 -15.17 2.90 -16.42
CA TYR A 237 -13.73 2.63 -16.48
C TYR A 237 -13.36 1.21 -16.90
N TYR A 238 -14.24 0.21 -16.71
CA TYR A 238 -13.99 -1.19 -17.11
C TYR A 238 -14.62 -1.51 -18.47
N SER A 239 -14.78 -0.51 -19.29
CA SER A 239 -15.27 -0.63 -20.66
C SER A 239 -14.14 -1.01 -21.63
N PRO A 240 -14.43 -1.73 -22.76
CA PRO A 240 -13.39 -2.22 -23.68
C PRO A 240 -12.44 -1.17 -24.20
N GLN A 241 -12.92 0.06 -24.42
CA GLN A 241 -12.08 1.15 -24.92
C GLN A 241 -10.99 1.62 -23.93
N ASN A 242 -11.11 1.23 -22.66
CA ASN A 242 -10.20 1.60 -21.57
C ASN A 242 -9.35 0.41 -21.09
N ILE A 243 -9.35 -0.71 -21.82
CA ILE A 243 -8.65 -1.95 -21.42
C ILE A 243 -7.69 -2.38 -22.52
N THR A 244 -6.49 -2.77 -22.10
CA THR A 244 -5.50 -3.45 -22.93
C THR A 244 -5.29 -4.87 -22.42
N LEU A 245 -5.50 -5.86 -23.29
CA LEU A 245 -5.16 -7.27 -23.04
C LEU A 245 -3.70 -7.52 -23.43
N ILE A 246 -3.01 -8.34 -22.66
CA ILE A 246 -1.58 -8.61 -22.88
C ILE A 246 -1.30 -10.10 -22.72
N LEU A 247 -0.63 -10.69 -23.69
CA LEU A 247 -0.20 -12.09 -23.70
C LEU A 247 1.28 -12.19 -24.02
N VAL A 248 2.00 -12.95 -23.20
CA VAL A 248 3.43 -13.22 -23.39
C VAL A 248 3.70 -14.69 -23.17
N GLY A 249 4.20 -15.42 -24.19
CA GLY A 249 4.54 -16.84 -24.00
C GLY A 249 4.38 -17.71 -25.24
N ASP A 250 4.17 -19.00 -25.02
CA ASP A 250 4.09 -20.02 -26.08
C ASP A 250 2.66 -20.14 -26.65
N PHE A 251 2.37 -19.34 -27.64
CA PHE A 251 1.14 -19.39 -28.43
C PHE A 251 1.44 -18.93 -29.88
N LYS A 252 0.50 -19.14 -30.77
CA LYS A 252 0.50 -18.52 -32.11
C LYS A 252 -0.39 -17.29 -32.10
N ALA A 253 0.10 -16.18 -32.62
CA ALA A 253 -0.62 -14.91 -32.62
C ALA A 253 -2.00 -15.02 -33.30
N ASP A 254 -2.08 -15.75 -34.42
CA ASP A 254 -3.34 -15.95 -35.13
C ASP A 254 -4.38 -16.70 -34.32
N ASP A 255 -3.98 -17.74 -33.56
CA ASP A 255 -4.86 -18.50 -32.67
C ASP A 255 -5.33 -17.62 -31.50
N ALA A 256 -4.39 -16.89 -30.89
CA ALA A 256 -4.71 -15.97 -29.80
C ALA A 256 -5.66 -14.85 -30.26
N TYR A 257 -5.44 -14.30 -31.44
CA TYR A 257 -6.32 -13.30 -32.04
C TYR A 257 -7.73 -13.86 -32.33
N ALA A 258 -7.80 -15.08 -32.87
CA ALA A 258 -9.09 -15.75 -33.11
C ALA A 258 -9.87 -15.97 -31.81
N TYR A 259 -9.19 -16.39 -30.74
CA TYR A 259 -9.83 -16.51 -29.41
C TYR A 259 -10.24 -15.14 -28.86
N ALA A 260 -9.43 -14.11 -29.00
CA ALA A 260 -9.79 -12.75 -28.58
C ALA A 260 -11.05 -12.27 -29.31
N LEU A 261 -11.16 -12.46 -30.60
CA LEU A 261 -12.38 -12.17 -31.36
C LEU A 261 -13.59 -12.99 -30.86
N LYS A 262 -13.42 -14.29 -30.62
CA LYS A 262 -14.48 -15.18 -30.15
C LYS A 262 -15.07 -14.75 -28.81
N TYR A 263 -14.22 -14.35 -27.88
CA TYR A 263 -14.62 -14.13 -26.49
C TYR A 263 -14.85 -12.66 -26.13
N PHE A 264 -14.06 -11.73 -26.64
CA PHE A 264 -14.13 -10.32 -26.18
C PHE A 264 -15.01 -9.42 -27.05
N THR A 265 -15.33 -9.79 -28.32
CA THR A 265 -16.19 -8.94 -29.17
C THR A 265 -17.63 -8.83 -28.67
N ARG A 266 -18.08 -9.75 -27.82
CA ARG A 266 -19.39 -9.69 -27.18
C ARG A 266 -19.50 -8.62 -26.09
N ILE A 267 -18.39 -8.04 -25.62
CA ILE A 267 -18.38 -7.01 -24.62
C ILE A 267 -18.72 -5.67 -25.31
N PRO A 268 -19.85 -5.04 -24.95
CA PRO A 268 -20.25 -3.82 -25.63
C PRO A 268 -19.31 -2.66 -25.27
N ARG A 269 -19.08 -1.78 -26.25
CA ARG A 269 -18.38 -0.51 -25.96
C ARG A 269 -19.14 0.27 -24.91
N GLY A 270 -18.44 0.90 -23.97
CA GLY A 270 -19.00 1.83 -23.00
C GLY A 270 -19.70 3.00 -23.69
N LYS A 271 -20.78 3.50 -23.10
CA LYS A 271 -21.59 4.58 -23.68
C LYS A 271 -20.83 5.89 -23.83
N ILE A 272 -19.90 6.15 -22.92
CA ILE A 272 -19.01 7.32 -22.90
C ILE A 272 -17.58 6.85 -22.71
N ASP A 273 -16.64 7.62 -23.20
CA ASP A 273 -15.24 7.37 -22.93
C ASP A 273 -14.88 7.87 -21.51
N PRO A 274 -14.01 7.20 -20.77
CA PRO A 274 -13.56 7.68 -19.48
C PRO A 274 -13.03 9.12 -19.56
N PRO A 275 -13.41 9.99 -18.63
CA PRO A 275 -12.92 11.35 -18.61
C PRO A 275 -11.42 11.36 -18.27
N ASP A 276 -10.74 12.33 -18.85
CA ASP A 276 -9.35 12.58 -18.53
C ASP A 276 -9.19 13.24 -17.16
N VAL A 277 -8.05 13.05 -16.51
CA VAL A 277 -7.70 13.76 -15.27
C VAL A 277 -7.15 15.14 -15.68
N VAL A 278 -8.01 16.14 -15.68
CA VAL A 278 -7.66 17.49 -16.17
C VAL A 278 -7.08 18.41 -15.09
N THR A 279 -7.27 18.07 -13.83
CA THR A 279 -6.72 18.86 -12.72
C THR A 279 -5.23 18.59 -12.61
N MET A 280 -4.42 19.58 -12.90
CA MET A 280 -2.97 19.51 -12.79
C MET A 280 -2.51 19.99 -11.40
N GLU A 281 -1.33 19.53 -10.96
CA GLU A 281 -0.73 20.09 -9.75
C GLU A 281 -0.34 21.54 -9.98
N VAL A 282 -0.56 22.35 -8.95
CA VAL A 282 -0.19 23.77 -8.97
C VAL A 282 1.29 23.95 -8.69
N GLU A 283 1.88 25.04 -9.20
CA GLU A 283 3.26 25.38 -8.88
C GLU A 283 3.43 25.58 -7.36
N GLN A 284 4.40 24.89 -6.79
CA GLN A 284 4.74 25.05 -5.39
C GLN A 284 5.61 26.29 -5.18
N LEU A 285 5.10 27.27 -4.44
CA LEU A 285 5.77 28.56 -4.23
C LEU A 285 6.65 28.61 -2.99
N ALA A 286 6.55 27.63 -2.10
CA ALA A 286 7.33 27.56 -0.86
C ALA A 286 7.51 26.12 -0.40
N GLU A 287 8.60 25.88 0.33
CA GLU A 287 8.85 24.60 0.99
C GLU A 287 7.70 24.23 1.92
N LYS A 288 7.26 22.98 1.88
CA LYS A 288 6.29 22.42 2.82
C LYS A 288 7.04 21.52 3.82
N ARG A 289 6.67 21.60 5.11
CA ARG A 289 7.29 20.79 6.17
C ARG A 289 6.27 20.18 7.10
N MET A 290 6.53 18.93 7.49
CA MET A 290 5.79 18.19 8.51
C MET A 290 6.78 17.66 9.55
N TYR A 291 6.41 17.76 10.84
CA TYR A 291 7.11 17.14 11.94
C TYR A 291 6.18 16.15 12.63
N ALA A 292 6.67 14.96 12.89
CA ALA A 292 5.88 13.92 13.54
C ALA A 292 6.72 13.12 14.54
N GLU A 293 6.08 12.73 15.64
CA GLU A 293 6.66 11.79 16.62
C GLU A 293 6.05 10.40 16.40
N ALA A 294 6.88 9.41 16.14
CA ALA A 294 6.47 8.04 15.85
C ALA A 294 7.26 7.01 16.68
N GLU A 295 6.70 5.82 16.84
CA GLU A 295 7.41 4.67 17.43
C GLU A 295 8.30 4.00 16.36
N ALA A 296 9.16 4.80 15.73
CA ALA A 296 10.09 4.39 14.67
C ALA A 296 11.46 5.05 14.90
N ASN A 297 12.46 4.59 14.15
CA ASN A 297 13.74 5.27 14.15
C ASN A 297 13.61 6.67 13.56
N PRO A 298 14.36 7.64 14.09
CA PRO A 298 14.37 9.00 13.54
C PRO A 298 14.79 9.00 12.07
N GLN A 299 14.00 9.64 11.22
CA GLN A 299 14.25 9.68 9.78
C GLN A 299 13.75 10.96 9.13
N VAL A 300 14.23 11.22 7.94
CA VAL A 300 13.77 12.30 7.07
C VAL A 300 13.34 11.75 5.72
N ASP A 301 12.20 12.23 5.24
CA ASP A 301 11.72 12.03 3.87
C ASP A 301 11.63 13.39 3.17
N VAL A 302 12.22 13.50 1.99
CA VAL A 302 12.17 14.72 1.17
C VAL A 302 11.68 14.35 -0.22
N ALA A 303 10.72 15.10 -0.74
CA ALA A 303 10.23 14.94 -2.11
C ALA A 303 10.23 16.26 -2.88
N TRP A 304 10.43 16.16 -4.18
CA TRP A 304 10.35 17.27 -5.13
C TRP A 304 9.42 16.86 -6.27
N HIS A 305 8.53 17.74 -6.69
CA HIS A 305 7.75 17.51 -7.90
C HIS A 305 8.65 17.43 -9.13
N THR A 306 8.37 16.46 -9.99
CA THR A 306 9.10 16.26 -11.24
C THR A 306 8.11 16.04 -12.40
N VAL A 307 8.49 15.28 -13.39
CA VAL A 307 7.81 15.14 -14.66
C VAL A 307 7.00 13.85 -14.78
N PRO A 308 5.95 13.84 -15.62
CA PRO A 308 5.18 12.64 -15.89
C PRO A 308 5.95 11.59 -16.69
N PHE A 309 5.39 10.39 -16.77
CA PHE A 309 5.83 9.31 -17.63
C PHE A 309 5.98 9.77 -19.08
N GLY A 310 7.01 9.30 -19.78
CA GLY A 310 7.30 9.66 -21.17
C GLY A 310 8.00 11.00 -21.40
N HIS A 311 8.10 11.86 -20.36
CA HIS A 311 8.86 13.09 -20.48
C HIS A 311 10.37 12.83 -20.58
N ARG A 312 11.08 13.64 -21.40
CA ARG A 312 12.52 13.47 -21.65
C ARG A 312 13.40 13.50 -20.38
N ASP A 313 12.96 14.20 -19.34
CA ASP A 313 13.72 14.34 -18.09
C ASP A 313 13.57 13.12 -17.15
N VAL A 314 12.70 12.16 -17.46
CA VAL A 314 12.59 10.89 -16.70
C VAL A 314 13.91 10.13 -16.72
N TYR A 315 14.59 10.10 -17.85
CA TYR A 315 15.83 9.31 -18.03
C TYR A 315 16.99 9.85 -17.21
N PRO A 316 17.34 11.16 -17.25
CA PRO A 316 18.37 11.69 -16.37
C PRO A 316 17.98 11.66 -14.88
N LEU A 317 16.70 11.74 -14.51
CA LEU A 317 16.26 11.55 -13.13
C LEU A 317 16.45 10.10 -12.64
N ASN A 318 16.20 9.11 -13.49
CA ASN A 318 16.49 7.71 -13.17
C ASN A 318 18.01 7.44 -13.07
N ILE A 319 18.81 8.03 -13.94
CA ILE A 319 20.28 7.98 -13.86
C ILE A 319 20.74 8.61 -12.53
N LEU A 320 20.23 9.78 -12.17
CA LEU A 320 20.49 10.44 -10.91
C LEU A 320 20.19 9.54 -9.70
N ALA A 321 19.05 8.86 -9.72
CA ALA A 321 18.65 7.92 -8.67
C ALA A 321 19.70 6.81 -8.46
N GLN A 322 20.22 6.23 -9.53
CA GLN A 322 21.23 5.19 -9.47
C GLN A 322 22.60 5.73 -8.98
N ILE A 323 22.94 6.97 -9.33
CA ILE A 323 24.15 7.64 -8.82
C ILE A 323 24.03 7.88 -7.32
N LEU A 324 22.85 8.22 -6.82
CA LEU A 324 22.62 8.58 -5.43
C LEU A 324 22.45 7.36 -4.51
N SER A 325 21.54 6.43 -4.85
CA SER A 325 20.93 5.52 -3.86
C SER A 325 21.45 4.08 -3.86
N THR A 326 22.35 3.67 -4.77
CA THR A 326 22.90 2.32 -4.71
C THR A 326 23.91 2.18 -3.56
N ARG A 327 24.24 0.94 -3.14
CA ARG A 327 25.33 0.71 -2.15
C ARG A 327 26.69 1.30 -2.56
N THR A 328 26.89 1.53 -3.83
CA THR A 328 28.06 2.24 -4.36
C THR A 328 27.75 3.69 -4.74
N GLY A 329 26.54 4.15 -4.47
CA GLY A 329 26.05 5.50 -4.75
C GLY A 329 26.59 6.54 -3.77
N ARG A 330 26.42 7.78 -4.15
CA ARG A 330 27.03 8.92 -3.43
C ARG A 330 26.42 9.12 -2.04
N LEU A 331 25.10 8.99 -1.88
CA LEU A 331 24.45 9.12 -0.57
C LEU A 331 24.90 8.01 0.38
N TYR A 332 24.91 6.76 -0.08
CA TYR A 332 25.33 5.65 0.78
C TYR A 332 26.80 5.80 1.21
N LYS A 333 27.70 6.09 0.25
CA LYS A 333 29.12 6.31 0.55
C LYS A 333 29.34 7.52 1.46
N GLY A 334 28.63 8.61 1.21
CA GLY A 334 28.81 9.86 1.95
C GLY A 334 28.22 9.83 3.35
N LEU A 335 26.99 9.33 3.49
CA LEU A 335 26.20 9.44 4.72
C LEU A 335 26.33 8.20 5.62
N VAL A 336 26.37 7.00 5.02
CA VAL A 336 26.41 5.73 5.78
C VAL A 336 27.86 5.32 6.07
N LEU A 337 28.74 5.28 5.05
CA LEU A 337 30.12 4.83 5.22
C LEU A 337 31.07 5.96 5.67
N GLY A 338 30.91 7.15 5.11
CA GLY A 338 31.79 8.29 5.33
C GLY A 338 31.45 9.04 6.62
N LYS A 339 30.49 9.93 6.59
CA LYS A 339 30.06 10.74 7.75
C LYS A 339 29.42 9.94 8.87
N GLN A 340 28.87 8.77 8.54
CA GLN A 340 28.19 7.87 9.46
C GLN A 340 26.99 8.52 10.21
N VAL A 341 26.30 9.45 9.56
CA VAL A 341 25.12 10.14 10.11
C VAL A 341 23.83 9.37 9.88
N ALA A 342 23.83 8.41 8.95
CA ALA A 342 22.67 7.60 8.61
C ALA A 342 22.98 6.09 8.70
N THR A 343 21.97 5.29 8.98
CA THR A 343 22.01 3.81 8.89
C THR A 343 21.60 3.34 7.52
N GLU A 344 20.63 4.02 6.90
CA GLU A 344 20.10 3.74 5.58
C GLU A 344 19.79 5.04 4.84
N VAL A 345 19.94 5.01 3.53
CA VAL A 345 19.55 6.11 2.63
C VAL A 345 18.99 5.55 1.35
N GLN A 346 17.97 6.20 0.83
CA GLN A 346 17.32 5.86 -0.43
C GLN A 346 17.07 7.14 -1.23
N ALA A 347 17.05 7.04 -2.56
CA ALA A 347 16.60 8.10 -3.44
C ALA A 347 16.11 7.51 -4.76
N GLY A 348 15.06 8.09 -5.33
CA GLY A 348 14.52 7.62 -6.58
C GLY A 348 13.37 8.46 -7.09
N PRO A 349 13.03 8.34 -8.40
CA PRO A 349 11.83 8.91 -8.94
C PRO A 349 10.62 8.01 -8.63
N ASP A 350 9.49 8.64 -8.38
CA ASP A 350 8.17 8.05 -8.51
C ASP A 350 7.49 8.69 -9.71
N THR A 351 7.56 7.99 -10.84
CA THR A 351 7.07 8.48 -12.13
C THR A 351 5.65 7.97 -12.34
N ARG A 352 4.69 8.87 -12.34
CA ARG A 352 3.26 8.61 -12.54
C ARG A 352 2.79 9.15 -13.89
N LYS A 353 1.55 8.88 -14.26
CA LYS A 353 1.00 9.26 -15.58
C LYS A 353 0.96 10.77 -15.82
N TRP A 354 0.54 11.56 -14.85
CA TRP A 354 0.26 12.99 -14.99
C TRP A 354 1.34 13.90 -14.41
N HIS A 355 1.98 13.43 -13.34
CA HIS A 355 3.07 14.10 -12.65
C HIS A 355 4.02 13.04 -12.10
N GLY A 356 5.20 13.46 -11.71
CA GLY A 356 6.12 12.65 -10.97
C GLY A 356 6.63 13.38 -9.73
N MET A 357 7.32 12.65 -8.88
CA MET A 357 8.16 13.21 -7.84
C MET A 357 9.49 12.48 -7.80
N PHE A 358 10.48 13.10 -7.20
CA PHE A 358 11.73 12.46 -6.81
C PHE A 358 11.82 12.52 -5.30
N TYR A 359 12.08 11.41 -4.67
CA TYR A 359 12.24 11.33 -3.23
C TYR A 359 13.68 11.03 -2.84
N ALA A 360 14.07 11.49 -1.67
CA ALA A 360 15.27 11.07 -0.95
C ALA A 360 14.92 10.90 0.51
N SER A 361 15.34 9.80 1.12
CA SER A 361 15.08 9.50 2.52
C SER A 361 16.33 8.99 3.22
N GLY A 362 16.39 9.13 4.55
CA GLY A 362 17.43 8.54 5.33
C GLY A 362 17.06 8.39 6.80
N GLU A 363 17.41 7.23 7.35
CA GLU A 363 17.28 6.94 8.78
C GLU A 363 18.53 7.44 9.51
N ALA A 364 18.34 8.26 10.53
CA ALA A 364 19.43 8.81 11.32
C ALA A 364 20.08 7.72 12.19
N LYS A 365 21.42 7.69 12.20
CA LYS A 365 22.18 6.80 13.09
C LYS A 365 22.07 7.31 14.54
N GLU A 366 22.16 6.41 15.49
CA GLU A 366 22.16 6.75 16.92
C GLU A 366 23.21 7.84 17.23
N GLY A 367 22.77 8.88 17.92
CA GLY A 367 23.57 10.07 18.22
C GLY A 367 23.49 11.18 17.16
N HIS A 368 22.77 10.96 16.06
CA HIS A 368 22.54 11.94 14.99
C HIS A 368 21.05 12.26 14.84
N THR A 369 20.74 13.36 14.19
CA THR A 369 19.35 13.81 13.97
C THR A 369 18.91 13.65 12.51
N PRO A 370 17.59 13.57 12.26
CA PRO A 370 17.07 13.59 10.88
C PRO A 370 17.49 14.84 10.09
N GLU A 371 17.62 15.99 10.77
CA GLU A 371 18.06 17.24 10.15
C GLU A 371 19.51 17.18 9.69
N GLU A 372 20.40 16.48 10.41
CA GLU A 372 21.78 16.25 9.96
C GLU A 372 21.80 15.40 8.68
N VAL A 373 20.94 14.38 8.59
CA VAL A 373 20.79 13.55 7.38
C VAL A 373 20.22 14.40 6.24
N GLU A 374 19.21 15.20 6.50
CA GLU A 374 18.61 16.13 5.54
C GLU A 374 19.67 17.07 4.94
N GLN A 375 20.45 17.73 5.79
CA GLN A 375 21.50 18.66 5.33
C GLN A 375 22.59 17.93 4.54
N ALA A 376 22.91 16.69 4.89
CA ALA A 376 23.87 15.89 4.15
C ALA A 376 23.36 15.48 2.75
N ILE A 377 22.05 15.18 2.61
CA ILE A 377 21.41 14.95 1.31
C ILE A 377 21.49 16.23 0.45
N TYR A 378 21.14 17.38 1.02
CA TYR A 378 21.20 18.65 0.28
C TYR A 378 22.62 19.03 -0.14
N ALA A 379 23.60 18.79 0.70
CA ALA A 379 25.00 19.06 0.35
C ALA A 379 25.47 18.24 -0.86
N GLU A 380 25.04 16.99 -0.98
CA GLU A 380 25.35 16.17 -2.14
C GLU A 380 24.64 16.65 -3.41
N LEU A 381 23.35 16.99 -3.30
CA LEU A 381 22.60 17.56 -4.42
C LEU A 381 23.18 18.91 -4.87
N GLU A 382 23.58 19.77 -3.94
CA GLU A 382 24.19 21.06 -4.23
C GLU A 382 25.53 20.90 -4.95
N ARG A 383 26.32 19.90 -4.57
CA ARG A 383 27.56 19.55 -5.29
C ARG A 383 27.23 19.15 -6.74
N MET A 384 26.20 18.35 -6.96
CA MET A 384 25.80 17.91 -8.31
C MET A 384 25.17 19.01 -9.18
N LYS A 385 24.74 20.14 -8.60
CA LYS A 385 24.35 21.34 -9.36
C LYS A 385 25.54 22.03 -9.99
N ASN A 386 26.72 21.96 -9.34
CA ASN A 386 27.89 22.72 -9.69
C ASN A 386 28.96 21.87 -10.41
N GLU A 387 28.93 20.55 -10.23
CA GLU A 387 29.91 19.62 -10.78
C GLU A 387 29.24 18.59 -11.70
N ASP A 388 29.84 18.34 -12.85
CA ASP A 388 29.39 17.26 -13.72
C ASP A 388 29.68 15.89 -13.09
N VAL A 389 28.82 14.93 -13.37
CA VAL A 389 29.08 13.53 -13.02
C VAL A 389 30.27 13.03 -13.83
N PRO A 390 31.32 12.46 -13.21
CA PRO A 390 32.44 11.88 -13.93
C PRO A 390 32.00 10.83 -14.96
N GLU A 391 32.62 10.84 -16.13
CA GLU A 391 32.23 9.96 -17.25
C GLU A 391 32.25 8.47 -16.86
N ASN A 392 33.22 8.04 -16.07
CA ASN A 392 33.30 6.66 -15.61
C ASN A 392 32.15 6.27 -14.66
N GLU A 393 31.64 7.20 -13.85
CA GLU A 393 30.49 7.00 -12.97
C GLU A 393 29.19 6.95 -13.80
N LEU A 394 29.02 7.87 -14.73
CA LEU A 394 27.88 7.91 -15.65
C LEU A 394 27.81 6.64 -16.50
N GLN A 395 28.94 6.24 -17.10
CA GLN A 395 29.01 5.05 -17.96
C GLN A 395 28.71 3.77 -17.16
N LYS A 396 29.20 3.68 -15.92
CA LYS A 396 28.85 2.55 -15.03
C LYS A 396 27.34 2.44 -14.82
N VAL A 397 26.66 3.56 -14.57
CA VAL A 397 25.20 3.57 -14.38
C VAL A 397 24.46 3.20 -15.66
N LYS A 398 24.87 3.74 -16.82
CA LYS A 398 24.32 3.37 -18.13
C LYS A 398 24.46 1.88 -18.42
N ASN A 399 25.60 1.29 -18.11
CA ASN A 399 25.83 -0.15 -18.25
C ASN A 399 24.90 -0.98 -17.33
N ASN A 400 24.65 -0.52 -16.12
CA ASN A 400 23.70 -1.16 -15.22
C ASN A 400 22.26 -1.12 -15.78
N PHE A 401 21.85 0.00 -16.36
CA PHE A 401 20.56 0.10 -17.05
C PHE A 401 20.49 -0.86 -18.24
N ALA A 402 21.51 -0.91 -19.09
CA ALA A 402 21.54 -1.86 -20.22
C ALA A 402 21.43 -3.32 -19.75
N ALA A 403 22.15 -3.70 -18.70
CA ALA A 403 22.07 -5.02 -18.11
C ALA A 403 20.70 -5.31 -17.48
N TYR A 404 20.06 -4.30 -16.88
CA TYR A 404 18.73 -4.43 -16.30
C TYR A 404 17.66 -4.58 -17.39
N GLU A 405 17.71 -3.79 -18.46
CA GLU A 405 16.81 -3.91 -19.60
C GLU A 405 16.88 -5.32 -20.23
N PHE A 406 18.07 -5.88 -20.37
CA PHE A 406 18.24 -7.25 -20.85
C PHE A 406 17.59 -8.27 -19.89
N ARG A 407 17.81 -8.14 -18.58
CA ARG A 407 17.22 -9.04 -17.56
C ARG A 407 15.70 -9.00 -17.54
N LYS A 408 15.09 -7.85 -17.80
CA LYS A 408 13.63 -7.72 -17.87
C LYS A 408 12.98 -8.60 -18.94
N LEU A 409 13.73 -8.99 -19.96
CA LEU A 409 13.25 -9.83 -21.06
C LEU A 409 13.38 -11.34 -20.78
N THR A 410 13.89 -11.75 -19.62
CA THR A 410 14.20 -13.16 -19.34
C THR A 410 13.00 -14.02 -18.98
N SER A 411 11.89 -13.46 -18.52
CA SER A 411 10.68 -14.23 -18.20
C SER A 411 9.42 -13.63 -18.80
N ASN A 412 8.43 -14.49 -19.10
CA ASN A 412 7.13 -14.08 -19.63
C ASN A 412 6.43 -13.08 -18.67
N MET A 413 6.45 -13.35 -17.36
CA MET A 413 5.86 -12.48 -16.37
C MET A 413 6.54 -11.10 -16.30
N SER A 414 7.87 -11.05 -16.39
CA SER A 414 8.60 -9.77 -16.38
C SER A 414 8.23 -8.89 -17.58
N ILE A 415 8.07 -9.48 -18.76
CA ILE A 415 7.65 -8.75 -19.97
C ILE A 415 6.21 -8.28 -19.81
N LEU A 416 5.32 -9.16 -19.35
CA LEU A 416 3.91 -8.83 -19.07
C LEU A 416 3.79 -7.63 -18.13
N MET A 417 4.49 -7.65 -16.99
CA MET A 417 4.44 -6.58 -15.98
C MET A 417 4.96 -5.24 -16.54
N GLN A 418 6.00 -5.26 -17.36
CA GLN A 418 6.48 -4.05 -18.03
C GLN A 418 5.45 -3.49 -19.00
N LEU A 419 4.79 -4.35 -19.78
CA LEU A 419 3.74 -3.93 -20.72
C LEU A 419 2.53 -3.38 -19.96
N ILE A 420 2.08 -4.03 -18.88
CA ILE A 420 1.00 -3.53 -18.01
C ILE A 420 1.35 -2.12 -17.49
N GLN A 421 2.57 -1.97 -16.96
CA GLN A 421 3.00 -0.70 -16.36
C GLN A 421 3.14 0.41 -17.41
N SER A 422 3.82 0.13 -18.53
CA SER A 422 4.08 1.14 -19.54
C SER A 422 2.81 1.55 -20.30
N ASP A 423 1.93 0.60 -20.61
CA ASP A 423 0.65 0.87 -21.27
C ASP A 423 -0.30 1.62 -20.32
N GLY A 424 -0.37 1.20 -19.07
CA GLY A 424 -1.21 1.86 -18.05
C GLY A 424 -0.79 3.31 -17.77
N LEU A 425 0.51 3.61 -17.82
CA LEU A 425 1.05 4.96 -17.66
C LEU A 425 0.96 5.80 -18.94
N GLY A 426 0.81 5.19 -20.12
CA GLY A 426 0.58 5.95 -21.35
C GLY A 426 1.06 5.35 -22.66
N ASP A 427 2.22 4.68 -22.70
CA ASP A 427 2.75 4.11 -23.96
C ASP A 427 3.56 2.83 -23.72
N TRP A 428 3.00 1.69 -24.11
CA TRP A 428 3.68 0.39 -24.05
C TRP A 428 4.97 0.32 -24.89
N ARG A 429 5.12 1.19 -25.92
CA ARG A 429 6.31 1.24 -26.79
C ARG A 429 7.57 1.66 -26.05
N GLU A 430 7.41 2.24 -24.86
CA GLU A 430 8.53 2.62 -24.00
C GLU A 430 9.45 1.44 -23.65
N ILE A 431 8.91 0.23 -23.58
CA ILE A 431 9.69 -1.00 -23.40
C ILE A 431 10.76 -1.21 -24.49
N ASN A 432 10.50 -0.70 -25.70
CA ASN A 432 11.42 -0.84 -26.85
C ASN A 432 12.38 0.34 -27.00
N THR A 433 12.01 1.52 -26.51
CA THR A 433 12.72 2.78 -26.78
C THR A 433 13.50 3.30 -25.58
N GLY A 434 13.12 2.92 -24.35
CA GLY A 434 13.70 3.42 -23.12
C GLY A 434 15.21 3.17 -22.99
N GLY A 435 15.68 1.99 -23.37
CA GLY A 435 17.09 1.63 -23.31
C GLY A 435 18.01 2.61 -24.07
N ALA A 436 17.64 2.97 -25.30
CA ALA A 436 18.40 3.92 -26.12
C ALA A 436 18.40 5.33 -25.49
N LYS A 437 17.28 5.74 -24.90
CA LYS A 437 17.14 7.05 -24.24
C LYS A 437 18.03 7.14 -22.99
N TYR A 438 18.16 6.06 -22.21
CA TYR A 438 19.12 6.03 -21.08
C TYR A 438 20.56 6.15 -21.56
N GLN A 439 20.94 5.49 -22.65
CA GLN A 439 22.29 5.59 -23.20
C GLN A 439 22.63 6.99 -23.72
N ALA A 440 21.63 7.74 -24.17
CA ALA A 440 21.78 9.10 -24.69
C ALA A 440 21.96 10.17 -23.60
N VAL A 441 21.67 9.89 -22.33
CA VAL A 441 21.79 10.86 -21.22
C VAL A 441 23.23 11.32 -21.07
N THR A 442 23.45 12.64 -20.94
CA THR A 442 24.76 13.25 -20.72
C THR A 442 24.94 13.69 -19.25
N ALA A 443 26.18 14.00 -18.84
CA ALA A 443 26.46 14.58 -17.53
C ALA A 443 25.78 15.95 -17.38
N GLU A 444 25.71 16.73 -18.45
CA GLU A 444 24.99 18.00 -18.50
C GLU A 444 23.48 17.82 -18.28
N ASP A 445 22.88 16.76 -18.85
CA ASP A 445 21.46 16.45 -18.60
C ASP A 445 21.20 16.17 -17.13
N VAL A 446 22.08 15.41 -16.47
CA VAL A 446 21.96 15.14 -15.02
C VAL A 446 22.06 16.43 -14.22
N ARG A 447 23.08 17.27 -14.51
CA ARG A 447 23.26 18.58 -13.84
C ARG A 447 22.05 19.49 -14.09
N ARG A 448 21.53 19.53 -15.32
CA ARG A 448 20.35 20.32 -15.72
C ARG A 448 19.12 19.94 -14.91
N VAL A 449 18.81 18.64 -14.76
CA VAL A 449 17.63 18.22 -14.00
C VAL A 449 17.81 18.46 -12.51
N VAL A 450 19.03 18.33 -11.97
CA VAL A 450 19.30 18.68 -10.56
C VAL A 450 19.03 20.15 -10.32
N ASN A 451 19.51 21.05 -11.18
CA ASN A 451 19.26 22.49 -11.06
C ASN A 451 17.78 22.84 -11.23
N LYS A 452 17.07 22.18 -12.12
CA LYS A 452 15.68 22.49 -12.46
C LYS A 452 14.70 22.07 -11.36
N TYR A 453 14.85 20.87 -10.80
CA TYR A 453 13.82 20.30 -9.94
C TYR A 453 14.14 20.38 -8.45
N PHE A 454 15.41 20.37 -8.06
CA PHE A 454 15.80 20.29 -6.65
C PHE A 454 16.02 21.69 -6.04
N THR A 455 15.01 22.56 -6.20
CA THR A 455 14.99 23.89 -5.58
C THR A 455 14.41 23.82 -4.18
N LYS A 456 14.64 24.85 -3.37
CA LYS A 456 14.11 24.95 -2.01
C LYS A 456 12.58 25.06 -2.03
N GLU A 457 12.04 25.83 -2.95
CA GLU A 457 10.61 26.07 -3.07
C GLU A 457 9.82 24.79 -3.39
N ASN A 458 10.42 23.91 -4.23
CA ASN A 458 9.82 22.65 -4.65
C ASN A 458 9.95 21.52 -3.61
N ARG A 459 10.57 21.75 -2.44
CA ARG A 459 10.76 20.73 -1.42
C ARG A 459 9.52 20.47 -0.59
N ASN A 460 9.28 19.20 -0.31
CA ASN A 460 8.32 18.71 0.65
C ASN A 460 9.11 17.84 1.64
N VAL A 461 9.07 18.14 2.93
CA VAL A 461 9.92 17.49 3.93
C VAL A 461 9.07 16.93 5.06
N ALA A 462 9.30 15.67 5.44
CA ALA A 462 8.78 15.07 6.65
C ALA A 462 9.94 14.68 7.57
N ILE A 463 9.91 15.19 8.78
CA ILE A 463 10.85 14.85 9.86
C ILE A 463 10.12 13.97 10.87
N TYR A 464 10.64 12.76 11.07
CA TYR A 464 10.13 11.85 12.08
C TYR A 464 11.14 11.72 13.20
N THR A 465 10.71 12.08 14.41
CA THR A 465 11.48 11.85 15.62
C THR A 465 10.90 10.68 16.39
N ARG A 466 11.75 9.98 17.15
CA ARG A 466 11.28 8.91 18.01
C ARG A 466 10.38 9.53 19.09
N LYS A 467 9.16 9.06 19.16
CA LYS A 467 8.28 9.41 20.27
C LYS A 467 9.01 9.09 21.56
N ALA A 468 9.23 10.11 22.40
CA ALA A 468 9.78 9.90 23.73
C ALA A 468 8.90 8.82 24.37
N GLU A 469 9.50 7.71 24.78
CA GLU A 469 8.80 6.79 25.65
C GLU A 469 8.21 7.70 26.73
N LYS A 470 6.86 7.76 26.81
CA LYS A 470 6.25 8.31 28.02
C LYS A 470 7.01 7.61 29.12
N PRO A 471 7.59 8.34 30.13
CA PRO A 471 8.20 7.67 31.24
C PRO A 471 7.14 6.67 31.68
N GLY A 472 7.29 5.46 31.16
CA GLY A 472 6.27 4.45 31.23
C GLY A 472 6.14 4.13 32.67
N ALA A 473 5.02 3.62 33.06
CA ALA A 473 4.91 2.90 34.31
C ALA A 473 6.13 1.97 34.57
N ASP A 474 6.91 1.61 33.54
CA ASP A 474 8.15 0.83 33.62
C ASP A 474 9.37 1.60 34.15
N ALA A 475 9.52 2.92 33.93
CA ALA A 475 10.62 3.70 34.53
C ALA A 475 10.38 3.96 36.04
N ALA A 476 9.12 3.96 36.47
CA ALA A 476 8.77 3.97 37.89
C ALA A 476 8.87 2.57 38.54
N THR A 477 9.16 1.54 37.77
CA THR A 477 9.03 0.12 38.19
C THR A 477 10.31 -0.70 38.10
N THR A 478 11.43 -0.14 37.63
CA THR A 478 12.70 -0.86 37.75
C THR A 478 13.14 -0.77 39.22
N PRO A 479 13.09 -1.88 39.97
CA PRO A 479 13.47 -1.83 41.36
C PRO A 479 14.96 -1.46 41.48
N ASP A 480 15.28 -0.66 42.48
CA ASP A 480 16.68 -0.39 42.79
C ASP A 480 17.37 -1.73 43.17
N LEU A 481 18.32 -2.14 42.32
CA LEU A 481 19.08 -3.35 42.49
C LEU A 481 20.48 -3.10 43.05
N SER A 482 20.80 -1.88 43.47
CA SER A 482 22.16 -1.46 43.84
C SER A 482 22.73 -2.18 45.06
N GLY A 483 21.90 -2.77 45.90
CA GLY A 483 22.32 -3.55 47.08
C GLY A 483 22.32 -5.07 46.92
N LEU A 484 22.06 -5.61 45.72
CA LEU A 484 21.92 -7.03 45.47
C LEU A 484 23.14 -7.66 44.80
N SER A 485 23.42 -8.93 45.10
CA SER A 485 24.44 -9.70 44.39
C SER A 485 24.04 -9.95 42.93
N ASP A 486 25.00 -10.31 42.06
CA ASP A 486 24.71 -10.59 40.65
C ASP A 486 23.77 -11.77 40.44
N GLU A 487 23.83 -12.78 41.31
CA GLU A 487 22.89 -13.90 41.33
C GLU A 487 21.46 -13.43 41.68
N GLN A 488 21.34 -12.56 42.70
CA GLN A 488 20.06 -11.98 43.10
C GLN A 488 19.48 -11.06 42.01
N LYS A 489 20.31 -10.25 41.34
CA LYS A 489 19.89 -9.45 40.19
C LYS A 489 19.36 -10.30 39.03
N SER A 490 20.02 -11.41 38.75
CA SER A 490 19.57 -12.37 37.74
C SER A 490 18.25 -13.04 38.10
N ALA A 491 18.05 -13.39 39.38
CA ALA A 491 16.81 -13.96 39.87
C ALA A 491 15.65 -12.96 39.80
N VAL A 492 15.87 -11.67 40.10
CA VAL A 492 14.87 -10.61 39.97
C VAL A 492 14.47 -10.42 38.50
N LYS A 493 15.42 -10.40 37.55
CA LYS A 493 15.12 -10.31 36.11
C LYS A 493 14.28 -11.49 35.62
N ALA A 494 14.64 -12.70 36.02
CA ALA A 494 13.86 -13.90 35.68
C ALA A 494 12.44 -13.87 36.27
N MET A 495 12.29 -13.34 37.48
CA MET A 495 10.99 -13.16 38.12
C MET A 495 10.14 -12.11 37.39
N MET A 496 10.70 -10.98 36.98
CA MET A 496 9.98 -9.94 36.19
C MET A 496 9.40 -10.53 34.91
N SER A 497 10.16 -11.36 34.19
CA SER A 497 9.70 -12.02 32.98
C SER A 497 8.54 -13.00 33.24
N ARG A 498 8.55 -13.71 34.36
CA ARG A 498 7.45 -14.61 34.76
C ARG A 498 6.21 -13.85 35.20
N LEU A 499 6.37 -12.76 35.96
CA LEU A 499 5.28 -11.94 36.43
C LEU A 499 4.51 -11.28 35.27
N LYS A 500 5.20 -10.87 34.19
CA LYS A 500 4.54 -10.34 32.97
C LYS A 500 3.55 -11.35 32.34
N GLN A 501 3.80 -12.63 32.47
CA GLN A 501 2.95 -13.69 31.90
C GLN A 501 1.84 -14.17 32.86
N GLU A 502 1.98 -13.94 34.19
CA GLU A 502 0.99 -14.38 35.18
C GLU A 502 -0.24 -13.47 35.16
N LYS A 503 -1.42 -14.07 34.98
CA LYS A 503 -2.73 -13.38 34.92
C LYS A 503 -3.63 -13.69 36.13
N ASP A 504 -3.24 -14.61 36.99
CA ASP A 504 -4.01 -15.04 38.16
C ASP A 504 -3.68 -14.18 39.39
N ALA A 505 -4.51 -13.20 39.68
CA ALA A 505 -4.34 -12.32 40.82
C ALA A 505 -4.45 -13.06 42.17
N ALA A 506 -5.18 -14.18 42.27
CA ALA A 506 -5.29 -14.93 43.53
C ALA A 506 -3.98 -15.67 43.84
N LYS A 507 -3.35 -16.24 42.83
CA LYS A 507 -2.05 -16.88 42.91
C LYS A 507 -0.94 -15.89 43.28
N LEU A 508 -0.98 -14.68 42.75
CA LEU A 508 -0.06 -13.60 43.11
C LEU A 508 -0.23 -13.12 44.53
N LYS A 509 -1.46 -13.03 45.05
CA LYS A 509 -1.74 -12.69 46.44
C LYS A 509 -1.22 -13.76 47.41
N THR A 510 -1.35 -15.03 47.04
CA THR A 510 -0.80 -16.14 47.83
C THR A 510 0.73 -16.09 47.86
N ALA A 511 1.37 -15.77 46.75
CA ALA A 511 2.82 -15.58 46.69
C ALA A 511 3.28 -14.39 47.52
N LEU A 512 2.52 -13.30 47.51
CA LEU A 512 2.79 -12.09 48.30
C LEU A 512 2.79 -12.41 49.83
N GLY A 513 1.79 -13.15 50.32
CA GLY A 513 1.73 -13.56 51.73
C GLY A 513 2.94 -14.40 52.16
N ARG A 514 3.41 -15.34 51.30
CA ARG A 514 4.62 -16.12 51.58
C ARG A 514 5.87 -15.24 51.65
N MET A 515 5.94 -14.20 50.83
CA MET A 515 7.07 -13.25 50.84
C MET A 515 7.05 -12.37 52.07
N GLU A 516 5.87 -12.00 52.59
CA GLU A 516 5.72 -11.25 53.84
C GLU A 516 6.20 -12.07 55.06
N ASP A 517 5.85 -13.35 55.12
CA ASP A 517 6.33 -14.26 56.14
C ASP A 517 7.85 -14.49 56.06
N ALA A 518 8.40 -14.56 54.85
CA ALA A 518 9.83 -14.72 54.65
C ALA A 518 10.62 -13.46 54.99
N GLU A 519 10.09 -12.27 54.66
CA GLU A 519 10.70 -10.97 55.02
C GLU A 519 10.83 -10.79 56.52
N GLY A 520 9.82 -11.23 57.29
CA GLY A 520 9.85 -11.17 58.77
C GLY A 520 10.92 -12.04 59.43
N LYS A 521 11.46 -13.02 58.68
CA LYS A 521 12.47 -14.00 59.15
C LYS A 521 13.87 -13.75 58.56
N ALA A 522 14.02 -12.77 57.68
CA ALA A 522 15.25 -12.49 56.94
C ALA A 522 15.94 -11.21 57.47
N ASP A 523 17.27 -11.21 57.45
CA ASP A 523 18.11 -10.06 57.79
C ASP A 523 19.07 -9.69 56.66
N GLY A 524 19.58 -8.43 56.70
CA GLY A 524 20.62 -7.94 55.79
C GLY A 524 20.26 -8.02 54.29
N PRO A 525 21.17 -8.48 53.44
CA PRO A 525 20.98 -8.52 51.99
C PRO A 525 19.82 -9.41 51.52
N MET A 526 19.46 -10.45 52.30
CA MET A 526 18.34 -11.31 51.97
C MET A 526 17.01 -10.60 52.17
N LYS A 527 16.89 -9.76 53.20
CA LYS A 527 15.70 -8.94 53.43
C LYS A 527 15.48 -7.93 52.30
N ALA A 528 16.55 -7.27 51.88
CA ALA A 528 16.50 -6.35 50.73
C ALA A 528 16.05 -7.05 49.43
N PHE A 529 16.54 -8.25 49.17
CA PHE A 529 16.13 -9.06 48.01
C PHE A 529 14.64 -9.43 48.06
N ILE A 530 14.13 -9.87 49.20
CA ILE A 530 12.70 -10.19 49.37
C ILE A 530 11.83 -8.95 49.21
N GLN A 531 12.26 -7.79 49.71
CA GLN A 531 11.54 -6.54 49.54
C GLN A 531 11.38 -6.13 48.09
N VAL A 532 12.42 -6.31 47.28
CA VAL A 532 12.38 -6.06 45.83
C VAL A 532 11.36 -6.99 45.15
N GLN A 533 11.41 -8.28 45.45
CA GLN A 533 10.47 -9.27 44.92
C GLN A 533 9.02 -8.97 45.31
N LYS A 534 8.78 -8.64 46.54
CA LYS A 534 7.47 -8.27 47.08
C LYS A 534 6.88 -7.06 46.36
N LYS A 535 7.69 -6.02 46.14
CA LYS A 535 7.28 -4.81 45.42
C LYS A 535 6.85 -5.13 43.98
N LEU A 536 7.54 -6.03 43.29
CA LEU A 536 7.19 -6.46 41.93
C LEU A 536 5.86 -7.23 41.88
N VAL A 537 5.61 -8.12 42.85
CA VAL A 537 4.34 -8.85 42.92
C VAL A 537 3.17 -7.91 43.25
N GLN A 538 3.35 -6.98 44.18
CA GLN A 538 2.35 -5.96 44.49
C GLN A 538 1.98 -5.10 43.28
N GLN A 539 2.98 -4.70 42.51
CA GLN A 539 2.83 -3.99 41.27
C GLN A 539 1.98 -4.78 40.28
N ARG A 540 2.33 -6.05 40.05
CA ARG A 540 1.60 -6.90 39.12
C ARG A 540 0.15 -7.13 39.53
N ILE A 541 -0.12 -7.25 40.84
CA ILE A 541 -1.50 -7.34 41.38
C ILE A 541 -2.27 -6.05 41.08
N ALA A 542 -1.62 -4.90 41.15
CA ALA A 542 -2.27 -3.61 40.87
C ALA A 542 -2.60 -3.46 39.37
N GLU A 543 -1.74 -3.95 38.46
CA GLU A 543 -1.96 -3.97 37.00
C GLU A 543 -3.10 -4.91 36.57
N LEU A 544 -3.43 -5.93 37.37
CA LEU A 544 -4.49 -6.89 37.08
C LEU A 544 -5.85 -6.51 37.66
N LYS A 545 -5.95 -5.38 38.38
CA LYS A 545 -7.19 -4.78 38.87
C LYS A 545 -7.75 -3.80 37.82
#